data_a16612b0577db235d891da76bffbff4d
#
_entry.id   a16612b0577db235d891da76bffbff4d
#
_cell.length_a   1.000
_cell.length_b   1.000
_cell.length_c   1.000
_cell.angle_alpha   90.00
_cell.angle_beta   90.00
_cell.angle_gamma   90.00
#
_symmetry.space_group_name_H-M   'P 1'
#
loop_
_entity.id
_entity.type
_entity.pdbx_description
1 polymer ?
#
loop_
_entity_poly.entity_id
_entity_poly.type
_entity_poly.pdbx_seq_one_letter_code
_entity_poly.pdbx_strand_id
1 'polypeptide(L)'
;VHRFIESLIPYMERPEHIQNCNRWEFDNYKFIVHELFLYTLAVLLKYERFELASPLLMQQYFVGGRSEYGKDTMIGFENIRQYMESLEHRNKRLEKRRLSLRADLLKERSNGTGLDFRFLLQADFVAFMRAEIAAKDDYSRWWPETLLCLGHYGSSFEIFARSKSKKYFNRVRTLLGIDSPADLAEILESYKQGGRRLPRWEMN
;
A
#
# COMPACT_ATOMS: atom_id res chain seq x y z
N VAL A 1 -16.36 -2.72 -4.46
CA VAL A 1 -14.98 -3.02 -4.01
C VAL A 1 -14.57 -2.09 -2.88
N HIS A 2 -14.64 -0.74 -3.05
CA HIS A 2 -14.30 0.24 -2.03
C HIS A 2 -15.02 -0.01 -0.70
N ARG A 3 -16.36 -0.13 -0.71
CA ARG A 3 -17.18 -0.43 0.49
C ARG A 3 -16.80 -1.73 1.20
N PHE A 4 -16.29 -2.73 0.45
CA PHE A 4 -15.81 -3.97 1.05
C PHE A 4 -14.58 -3.70 1.91
N ILE A 5 -13.58 -2.99 1.39
CA ILE A 5 -12.39 -2.61 2.16
C ILE A 5 -12.79 -1.73 3.36
N GLU A 6 -13.68 -0.75 3.14
CA GLU A 6 -14.19 0.14 4.18
C GLU A 6 -14.81 -0.63 5.35
N SER A 7 -15.58 -1.67 5.07
CA SER A 7 -16.21 -2.49 6.12
C SER A 7 -15.20 -3.30 6.96
N LEU A 8 -13.97 -3.47 6.50
CA LEU A 8 -12.93 -4.21 7.22
C LEU A 8 -12.08 -3.32 8.13
N ILE A 9 -11.96 -2.03 7.82
CA ILE A 9 -11.12 -1.09 8.57
C ILE A 9 -11.45 -1.06 10.08
N PRO A 10 -12.74 -1.08 10.49
CA PRO A 10 -13.08 -1.07 11.90
C PRO A 10 -12.50 -2.22 12.72
N TYR A 11 -12.18 -3.35 12.10
CA TYR A 11 -11.58 -4.50 12.82
C TYR A 11 -10.09 -4.31 13.13
N MET A 12 -9.44 -3.32 12.51
CA MET A 12 -8.03 -2.99 12.76
C MET A 12 -7.82 -2.27 14.10
N GLU A 13 -8.90 -1.79 14.71
CA GLU A 13 -8.87 -0.96 15.90
C GLU A 13 -9.56 -1.64 17.08
N ARG A 14 -9.25 -1.15 18.28
CA ARG A 14 -9.89 -1.63 19.51
C ARG A 14 -11.38 -1.30 19.53
N PRO A 15 -12.28 -2.28 19.72
CA PRO A 15 -13.69 -2.00 19.95
C PRO A 15 -13.90 -1.18 21.25
N GLU A 16 -14.88 -0.27 21.23
CA GLU A 16 -15.14 0.64 22.37
C GLU A 16 -15.43 -0.09 23.71
N HIS A 17 -16.06 -1.28 23.64
CA HIS A 17 -16.39 -2.07 24.83
C HIS A 17 -15.19 -2.77 25.48
N ILE A 18 -14.03 -2.79 24.83
CA ILE A 18 -12.79 -3.37 25.34
C ILE A 18 -11.97 -2.23 25.97
N GLN A 19 -11.91 -2.17 27.30
CA GLN A 19 -11.17 -1.11 28.00
C GLN A 19 -9.66 -1.37 28.03
N ASN A 20 -9.25 -2.62 28.22
CA ASN A 20 -7.85 -3.02 28.32
C ASN A 20 -7.50 -4.03 27.22
N CYS A 21 -6.58 -3.67 26.35
CA CYS A 21 -6.00 -4.56 25.35
C CYS A 21 -4.55 -4.14 25.06
N ASN A 22 -3.75 -5.08 24.62
CA ASN A 22 -2.43 -4.78 24.10
C ASN A 22 -2.53 -4.27 22.68
N ARG A 23 -1.62 -3.38 22.27
CA ARG A 23 -1.62 -2.79 20.93
C ARG A 23 -1.53 -3.82 19.81
N TRP A 24 -0.90 -4.97 20.05
CA TRP A 24 -0.72 -6.04 19.05
C TRP A 24 -1.92 -6.99 18.89
N GLU A 25 -2.94 -6.90 19.74
CA GLU A 25 -4.09 -7.85 19.68
C GLU A 25 -4.89 -7.76 18.38
N PHE A 26 -4.82 -6.59 17.71
CA PHE A 26 -5.48 -6.35 16.42
C PHE A 26 -4.55 -6.44 15.20
N ASP A 27 -3.28 -6.80 15.40
CA ASP A 27 -2.29 -6.82 14.32
C ASP A 27 -2.62 -7.84 13.21
N ASN A 28 -3.25 -8.97 13.57
CA ASN A 28 -3.72 -9.93 12.58
C ASN A 28 -4.80 -9.33 11.66
N TYR A 29 -5.70 -8.52 12.19
CA TYR A 29 -6.70 -7.81 11.38
C TYR A 29 -6.05 -6.73 10.53
N LYS A 30 -5.12 -5.96 11.08
CA LYS A 30 -4.33 -4.99 10.30
C LYS A 30 -3.61 -5.67 9.14
N PHE A 31 -3.04 -6.86 9.38
CA PHE A 31 -2.40 -7.64 8.33
C PHE A 31 -3.39 -8.07 7.26
N ILE A 32 -4.52 -8.66 7.65
CA ILE A 32 -5.53 -9.16 6.72
C ILE A 32 -6.12 -8.03 5.87
N VAL A 33 -6.45 -6.89 6.48
CA VAL A 33 -7.01 -5.74 5.73
C VAL A 33 -6.00 -5.20 4.73
N HIS A 34 -4.73 -5.04 5.13
CA HIS A 34 -3.66 -4.62 4.23
C HIS A 34 -3.43 -5.64 3.10
N GLU A 35 -3.39 -6.93 3.43
CA GLU A 35 -3.25 -8.01 2.46
C GLU A 35 -4.39 -7.99 1.43
N LEU A 36 -5.64 -7.94 1.88
CA LEU A 36 -6.83 -7.91 1.02
C LEU A 36 -6.86 -6.66 0.14
N PHE A 37 -6.45 -5.51 0.67
CA PHE A 37 -6.31 -4.30 -0.11
C PHE A 37 -5.30 -4.48 -1.26
N LEU A 38 -4.10 -4.98 -0.95
CA LEU A 38 -3.07 -5.22 -1.96
C LEU A 38 -3.48 -6.26 -3.01
N TYR A 39 -4.08 -7.38 -2.58
CA TYR A 39 -4.59 -8.39 -3.52
C TYR A 39 -5.69 -7.84 -4.42
N THR A 40 -6.61 -7.08 -3.84
CA THR A 40 -7.69 -6.44 -4.61
C THR A 40 -7.11 -5.51 -5.67
N LEU A 41 -6.20 -4.63 -5.27
CA LEU A 41 -5.53 -3.72 -6.19
C LEU A 41 -4.74 -4.50 -7.26
N ALA A 42 -3.98 -5.51 -6.87
CA ALA A 42 -3.17 -6.33 -7.78
C ALA A 42 -4.03 -7.05 -8.84
N VAL A 43 -5.18 -7.62 -8.43
CA VAL A 43 -6.12 -8.26 -9.36
C VAL A 43 -6.72 -7.24 -10.32
N LEU A 44 -7.14 -6.07 -9.84
CA LEU A 44 -7.68 -5.02 -10.70
C LEU A 44 -6.64 -4.51 -11.70
N LEU A 45 -5.38 -4.36 -11.28
CA LEU A 45 -4.29 -3.97 -12.18
C LEU A 45 -3.97 -5.06 -13.20
N LYS A 46 -3.93 -6.34 -12.80
CA LYS A 46 -3.72 -7.49 -13.68
C LYS A 46 -4.73 -7.53 -14.83
N TYR A 47 -5.99 -7.24 -14.52
CA TYR A 47 -7.08 -7.26 -15.51
C TYR A 47 -7.41 -5.87 -16.07
N GLU A 48 -6.53 -4.89 -15.88
CA GLU A 48 -6.65 -3.52 -16.38
C GLU A 48 -7.99 -2.82 -16.06
N ARG A 49 -8.56 -3.15 -14.86
CA ARG A 49 -9.78 -2.53 -14.34
C ARG A 49 -9.46 -1.23 -13.61
N PHE A 50 -8.82 -0.28 -14.30
CA PHE A 50 -8.31 0.95 -13.71
C PHE A 50 -9.41 1.83 -13.15
N GLU A 51 -10.59 1.83 -13.78
CA GLU A 51 -11.79 2.53 -13.30
C GLU A 51 -12.31 2.02 -11.95
N LEU A 52 -12.05 0.75 -11.61
CA LEU A 52 -12.39 0.17 -10.31
C LEU A 52 -11.24 0.28 -9.30
N ALA A 53 -10.01 0.33 -9.78
CA ALA A 53 -8.83 0.48 -8.95
C ALA A 53 -8.63 1.93 -8.46
N SER A 54 -8.94 2.92 -9.31
CA SER A 54 -8.77 4.33 -8.98
C SER A 54 -9.52 4.76 -7.69
N PRO A 55 -10.80 4.39 -7.47
CA PRO A 55 -11.50 4.72 -6.24
C PRO A 55 -10.83 4.17 -4.97
N LEU A 56 -10.13 3.02 -5.04
CA LEU A 56 -9.41 2.46 -3.89
C LEU A 56 -8.25 3.38 -3.43
N LEU A 57 -7.67 4.12 -4.36
CA LEU A 57 -6.52 4.97 -4.13
C LEU A 57 -6.86 6.46 -3.99
N MET A 58 -8.08 6.86 -4.34
CA MET A 58 -8.46 8.26 -4.40
C MET A 58 -9.60 8.65 -3.46
N GLN A 59 -10.52 7.73 -3.19
CA GLN A 59 -11.62 7.97 -2.27
C GLN A 59 -11.17 7.75 -0.84
N GLN A 60 -11.75 8.54 0.06
CA GLN A 60 -11.58 8.34 1.48
C GLN A 60 -12.48 7.21 1.97
N TYR A 61 -12.06 6.56 3.03
CA TYR A 61 -12.75 5.48 3.73
C TYR A 61 -13.40 6.05 4.99
N PHE A 62 -14.68 5.75 5.19
CA PHE A 62 -15.40 6.14 6.38
C PHE A 62 -15.09 5.19 7.54
N VAL A 63 -14.68 5.75 8.66
CA VAL A 63 -14.47 5.03 9.92
C VAL A 63 -15.41 5.60 10.96
N GLY A 64 -16.52 4.89 11.20
CA GLY A 64 -17.54 5.30 12.16
C GLY A 64 -17.17 4.94 13.59
N GLY A 65 -17.41 5.87 14.54
CA GLY A 65 -17.48 5.63 15.98
C GLY A 65 -16.25 5.11 16.70
N ARG A 66 -15.08 5.04 16.04
CA ARG A 66 -13.87 4.41 16.60
C ARG A 66 -12.65 5.31 16.67
N SER A 67 -12.78 6.59 16.44
CA SER A 67 -11.65 7.49 16.66
C SER A 67 -11.41 7.64 18.17
N GLU A 68 -10.16 7.80 18.57
CA GLU A 68 -9.79 8.11 19.97
C GLU A 68 -10.58 9.31 20.55
N TYR A 69 -11.29 10.02 19.70
CA TYR A 69 -12.08 11.23 19.99
C TYR A 69 -13.59 11.03 19.80
N GLY A 70 -14.07 9.78 19.57
CA GLY A 70 -15.53 9.49 19.44
C GLY A 70 -16.21 10.13 18.23
N LYS A 71 -15.46 10.57 17.21
CA LYS A 71 -15.98 11.20 15.99
C LYS A 71 -15.79 10.31 14.78
N ASP A 72 -16.79 10.29 13.92
CA ASP A 72 -16.66 9.73 12.60
C ASP A 72 -15.53 10.40 11.83
N THR A 73 -14.70 9.61 11.19
CA THR A 73 -13.51 10.10 10.51
C THR A 73 -13.43 9.56 9.09
N MET A 74 -12.91 10.39 8.18
CA MET A 74 -12.55 9.97 6.83
C MET A 74 -11.04 9.79 6.75
N ILE A 75 -10.58 8.62 6.30
CA ILE A 75 -9.15 8.32 6.17
C ILE A 75 -8.79 7.98 4.72
N GLY A 76 -7.59 8.30 4.30
CA GLY A 76 -7.05 7.86 3.02
C GLY A 76 -6.58 6.40 3.06
N PHE A 77 -6.38 5.81 1.89
CA PHE A 77 -5.90 4.42 1.77
C PHE A 77 -4.55 4.18 2.46
N GLU A 78 -3.72 5.19 2.59
CA GLU A 78 -2.41 5.11 3.24
C GLU A 78 -2.52 4.71 4.72
N ASN A 79 -3.68 4.93 5.35
CA ASN A 79 -3.94 4.52 6.73
C ASN A 79 -4.32 3.03 6.85
N ILE A 80 -4.54 2.32 5.73
CA ILE A 80 -4.75 0.87 5.73
C ILE A 80 -3.47 0.12 6.11
N ARG A 81 -2.31 0.69 5.72
CA ARG A 81 -1.01 0.14 6.11
C ARG A 81 -0.61 0.67 7.48
N GLN A 82 -0.97 -0.06 8.54
CA GLN A 82 -0.61 0.29 9.91
C GLN A 82 0.63 -0.47 10.39
N TYR A 83 1.29 0.08 11.42
CA TYR A 83 2.38 -0.59 12.12
C TYR A 83 1.85 -1.81 12.88
N MET A 84 2.64 -2.90 12.90
CA MET A 84 2.31 -4.16 13.58
C MET A 84 3.44 -4.52 14.55
N GLU A 85 3.19 -4.28 15.82
CA GLU A 85 4.14 -4.53 16.92
C GLU A 85 4.45 -6.02 17.09
N SER A 86 3.45 -6.88 16.86
CA SER A 86 3.61 -8.35 16.93
C SER A 86 4.64 -8.90 15.97
N LEU A 87 4.72 -8.35 14.75
CA LEU A 87 5.70 -8.76 13.75
C LEU A 87 7.11 -8.30 14.12
N GLU A 88 7.25 -7.09 14.65
CA GLU A 88 8.54 -6.60 15.18
C GLU A 88 9.02 -7.45 16.36
N HIS A 89 8.12 -7.75 17.30
CA HIS A 89 8.45 -8.62 18.42
C HIS A 89 8.85 -10.03 17.94
N ARG A 90 8.12 -10.60 16.96
CA ARG A 90 8.45 -11.90 16.36
C ARG A 90 9.82 -11.88 15.70
N ASN A 91 10.14 -10.81 14.96
CA ASN A 91 11.41 -10.62 14.30
C ASN A 91 12.59 -10.64 15.29
N LYS A 92 12.45 -9.86 16.37
CA LYS A 92 13.45 -9.80 17.45
C LYS A 92 13.57 -11.12 18.19
N ARG A 93 12.46 -11.70 18.67
CA ARG A 93 12.45 -12.94 19.47
C ARG A 93 13.05 -14.13 18.73
N LEU A 94 12.84 -14.20 17.41
CA LEU A 94 13.34 -15.30 16.56
C LEU A 94 14.64 -14.92 15.83
N GLU A 95 15.25 -13.78 16.16
CA GLU A 95 16.50 -13.27 15.58
C GLU A 95 16.52 -13.33 14.04
N LYS A 96 15.36 -13.09 13.40
CA LYS A 96 15.22 -13.23 11.96
C LYS A 96 15.96 -12.15 11.17
N ARG A 97 16.27 -11.01 11.80
CA ARG A 97 17.02 -9.89 11.19
C ARG A 97 16.44 -9.43 9.85
N ARG A 98 15.12 -9.44 9.72
CA ARG A 98 14.41 -9.02 8.51
C ARG A 98 14.04 -7.55 8.60
N LEU A 99 14.09 -6.84 7.47
CA LEU A 99 13.57 -5.45 7.39
C LEU A 99 12.05 -5.42 7.50
N SER A 100 11.37 -6.41 6.94
CA SER A 100 9.92 -6.56 7.09
C SER A 100 9.51 -8.03 7.07
N LEU A 101 8.97 -8.53 8.19
CA LEU A 101 8.30 -9.83 8.21
C LEU A 101 6.96 -9.80 7.48
N ARG A 102 6.32 -8.63 7.35
CA ARG A 102 5.10 -8.47 6.56
C ARG A 102 5.35 -8.78 5.09
N ALA A 103 6.44 -8.25 4.53
CA ALA A 103 6.83 -8.56 3.15
C ALA A 103 7.06 -10.05 2.92
N ASP A 104 7.75 -10.71 3.86
CA ASP A 104 7.99 -12.16 3.79
C ASP A 104 6.67 -12.94 3.83
N LEU A 105 5.75 -12.59 4.73
CA LEU A 105 4.43 -13.22 4.84
C LEU A 105 3.58 -13.00 3.60
N LEU A 106 3.54 -11.80 3.04
CA LEU A 106 2.80 -11.50 1.80
C LEU A 106 3.34 -12.34 0.64
N LYS A 107 4.68 -12.49 0.54
CA LYS A 107 5.31 -13.35 -0.46
C LYS A 107 4.98 -14.82 -0.26
N GLU A 108 5.09 -15.34 0.96
CA GLU A 108 4.77 -16.72 1.29
C GLU A 108 3.30 -17.06 0.98
N ARG A 109 2.39 -16.20 1.43
CA ARG A 109 0.94 -16.38 1.26
C ARG A 109 0.47 -16.18 -0.18
N SER A 110 1.24 -15.51 -1.03
CA SER A 110 0.92 -15.40 -2.46
C SER A 110 1.01 -16.73 -3.20
N ASN A 111 1.79 -17.67 -2.68
CA ASN A 111 1.90 -19.00 -3.24
C ASN A 111 0.53 -19.73 -3.16
N GLY A 112 0.10 -20.30 -4.27
CA GLY A 112 -1.18 -21.02 -4.35
C GLY A 112 -2.43 -20.14 -4.59
N THR A 113 -2.31 -18.81 -4.62
CA THR A 113 -3.44 -17.91 -4.93
C THR A 113 -3.76 -17.83 -6.43
N GLY A 114 -2.88 -18.34 -7.29
CA GLY A 114 -2.99 -18.14 -8.75
C GLY A 114 -2.63 -16.73 -9.23
N LEU A 115 -2.21 -15.85 -8.31
CA LEU A 115 -1.69 -14.52 -8.63
C LEU A 115 -0.17 -14.52 -8.47
N ASP A 116 0.56 -14.22 -9.56
CA ASP A 116 2.01 -14.03 -9.48
C ASP A 116 2.32 -12.88 -8.50
N PHE A 117 3.26 -13.12 -7.59
CA PHE A 117 3.69 -12.14 -6.59
C PHE A 117 4.13 -10.80 -7.21
N ARG A 118 4.60 -10.82 -8.45
CA ARG A 118 4.96 -9.60 -9.20
C ARG A 118 3.79 -8.62 -9.32
N PHE A 119 2.55 -9.09 -9.35
CA PHE A 119 1.38 -8.20 -9.35
C PHE A 119 1.16 -7.53 -7.99
N LEU A 120 1.51 -8.19 -6.87
CA LEU A 120 1.51 -7.55 -5.56
C LEU A 120 2.60 -6.48 -5.47
N LEU A 121 3.81 -6.77 -5.96
CA LEU A 121 4.90 -5.79 -6.04
C LEU A 121 4.45 -4.55 -6.84
N GLN A 122 3.81 -4.77 -8.00
CA GLN A 122 3.29 -3.67 -8.83
C GLN A 122 2.20 -2.88 -8.11
N ALA A 123 1.28 -3.54 -7.42
CA ALA A 123 0.20 -2.90 -6.68
C ALA A 123 0.74 -2.03 -5.54
N ASP A 124 1.66 -2.57 -4.76
CA ASP A 124 2.30 -1.88 -3.65
C ASP A 124 3.09 -0.65 -4.14
N PHE A 125 3.78 -0.79 -5.28
CA PHE A 125 4.48 0.34 -5.89
C PHE A 125 3.53 1.41 -6.46
N VAL A 126 2.40 1.01 -7.06
CA VAL A 126 1.37 1.95 -7.53
C VAL A 126 0.75 2.71 -6.35
N ALA A 127 0.47 2.03 -5.23
CA ALA A 127 -0.01 2.67 -4.02
C ALA A 127 1.02 3.67 -3.46
N PHE A 128 2.30 3.30 -3.42
CA PHE A 128 3.38 4.20 -3.05
C PHE A 128 3.43 5.43 -3.95
N MET A 129 3.46 5.24 -5.27
CA MET A 129 3.49 6.36 -6.23
C MET A 129 2.30 7.30 -6.05
N ARG A 130 1.09 6.74 -5.83
CA ARG A 130 -0.10 7.55 -5.58
C ARG A 130 0.00 8.35 -4.28
N ALA A 131 0.52 7.73 -3.20
CA ALA A 131 0.73 8.40 -1.93
C ALA A 131 1.75 9.55 -2.06
N GLU A 132 2.86 9.32 -2.79
CA GLU A 132 3.87 10.34 -3.08
C GLU A 132 3.31 11.54 -3.86
N ILE A 133 2.46 11.26 -4.86
CA ILE A 133 1.81 12.32 -5.66
C ILE A 133 0.80 13.12 -4.81
N ALA A 134 0.07 12.44 -3.93
CA ALA A 134 -0.94 13.10 -3.09
C ALA A 134 -0.33 13.84 -1.89
N ALA A 135 0.89 13.48 -1.47
CA ALA A 135 1.56 14.10 -0.34
C ALA A 135 1.90 15.56 -0.65
N LYS A 136 1.43 16.47 0.21
CA LYS A 136 1.75 17.91 0.16
C LYS A 136 3.04 18.24 0.92
N ASP A 137 3.46 17.33 1.78
CA ASP A 137 4.63 17.38 2.63
C ASP A 137 5.61 16.26 2.23
N ASP A 138 6.87 16.35 2.66
CA ASP A 138 7.97 15.48 2.23
C ASP A 138 7.86 14.02 2.69
N TYR A 139 6.73 13.59 3.24
CA TYR A 139 6.55 12.26 3.80
C TYR A 139 5.36 11.54 3.19
N SER A 140 5.65 10.55 2.33
CA SER A 140 4.66 9.53 2.01
C SER A 140 4.38 8.66 3.23
N ARG A 141 3.10 8.40 3.51
CA ARG A 141 2.67 7.48 4.57
C ARG A 141 2.64 6.03 4.11
N TRP A 142 2.87 5.78 2.84
CA TRP A 142 2.90 4.44 2.28
C TRP A 142 4.33 3.99 1.99
N TRP A 143 4.80 2.97 2.72
CA TRP A 143 6.07 2.32 2.44
C TRP A 143 5.83 0.99 1.73
N PRO A 144 6.28 0.81 0.47
CA PRO A 144 6.00 -0.37 -0.33
C PRO A 144 6.89 -1.54 0.12
N GLU A 145 6.48 -2.22 1.19
CA GLU A 145 7.26 -3.28 1.85
C GLU A 145 7.56 -4.47 0.95
N THR A 146 6.65 -4.79 0.02
CA THR A 146 6.86 -5.94 -0.88
C THR A 146 8.06 -5.75 -1.79
N LEU A 147 8.46 -4.51 -2.08
CA LEU A 147 9.65 -4.22 -2.89
C LEU A 147 10.96 -4.68 -2.26
N LEU A 148 11.00 -4.95 -0.95
CA LEU A 148 12.12 -5.65 -0.31
C LEU A 148 12.36 -7.05 -0.90
N CYS A 149 11.33 -7.62 -1.51
CA CYS A 149 11.37 -8.92 -2.18
C CYS A 149 11.62 -8.81 -3.69
N LEU A 150 11.87 -7.60 -4.21
CA LEU A 150 12.04 -7.38 -5.66
C LEU A 150 13.23 -8.17 -6.22
N GLY A 151 14.32 -8.27 -5.46
CA GLY A 151 15.50 -9.06 -5.82
C GLY A 151 15.99 -8.76 -7.23
N HIS A 152 16.25 -9.82 -8.00
CA HIS A 152 16.70 -9.73 -9.38
C HIS A 152 15.60 -9.56 -10.44
N TYR A 153 14.39 -9.15 -10.05
CA TYR A 153 13.32 -8.79 -11.00
C TYR A 153 13.70 -7.51 -11.78
N GLY A 154 14.78 -7.55 -12.52
CA GLY A 154 15.42 -6.40 -13.17
C GLY A 154 14.63 -5.72 -14.30
N SER A 155 13.36 -6.09 -14.54
CA SER A 155 12.50 -5.46 -15.53
C SER A 155 11.47 -4.53 -14.88
N SER A 156 11.17 -3.41 -15.55
CA SER A 156 10.09 -2.51 -15.15
C SER A 156 8.75 -3.25 -15.02
N PHE A 157 7.89 -2.79 -14.12
CA PHE A 157 6.52 -3.31 -14.04
C PHE A 157 5.77 -3.05 -15.35
N GLU A 158 4.95 -4.01 -15.74
CA GLU A 158 4.24 -3.99 -17.03
C GLU A 158 3.42 -2.71 -17.21
N ILE A 159 2.73 -2.26 -16.16
CA ILE A 159 1.92 -1.04 -16.19
C ILE A 159 2.75 0.19 -16.62
N PHE A 160 3.99 0.32 -16.14
CA PHE A 160 4.85 1.43 -16.52
C PHE A 160 5.50 1.23 -17.89
N ALA A 161 5.90 0.00 -18.23
CA ALA A 161 6.46 -0.31 -19.53
C ALA A 161 5.46 0.00 -20.67
N ARG A 162 4.18 -0.37 -20.46
CA ARG A 162 3.09 -0.11 -21.42
C ARG A 162 2.65 1.35 -21.46
N SER A 163 2.89 2.12 -20.41
CA SER A 163 2.58 3.55 -20.33
C SER A 163 3.42 4.42 -21.27
N LYS A 164 4.41 3.86 -21.97
CA LYS A 164 5.06 4.49 -23.13
C LYS A 164 4.07 4.77 -24.26
N SER A 165 3.00 4.00 -24.37
CA SER A 165 1.88 4.27 -25.26
C SER A 165 0.98 5.35 -24.69
N LYS A 166 0.76 6.47 -25.42
CA LYS A 166 -0.14 7.55 -25.02
C LYS A 166 -1.57 7.04 -24.72
N LYS A 167 -2.05 6.09 -25.53
CA LYS A 167 -3.38 5.48 -25.32
C LYS A 167 -3.45 4.73 -23.99
N TYR A 168 -2.42 3.97 -23.65
CA TYR A 168 -2.36 3.21 -22.40
C TYR A 168 -2.15 4.15 -21.21
N PHE A 169 -1.24 5.12 -21.31
CA PHE A 169 -1.01 6.14 -20.29
C PHE A 169 -2.30 6.86 -19.90
N ASN A 170 -3.12 7.27 -20.89
CA ASN A 170 -4.39 7.96 -20.63
C ASN A 170 -5.38 7.11 -19.80
N ARG A 171 -5.28 5.78 -19.84
CA ARG A 171 -6.09 4.88 -19.01
C ARG A 171 -5.51 4.74 -17.59
N VAL A 172 -4.18 4.69 -17.48
CA VAL A 172 -3.47 4.44 -16.22
C VAL A 172 -3.34 5.69 -15.34
N ARG A 173 -3.22 6.87 -15.95
CA ARG A 173 -2.97 8.13 -15.23
C ARG A 173 -3.98 8.43 -14.11
N THR A 174 -5.22 7.95 -14.26
CA THR A 174 -6.28 8.10 -13.25
C THR A 174 -5.96 7.38 -11.94
N LEU A 175 -5.19 6.28 -11.98
CA LEU A 175 -4.73 5.58 -10.77
C LEU A 175 -3.83 6.48 -9.91
N LEU A 176 -3.00 7.26 -10.58
CA LEU A 176 -2.03 8.14 -9.93
C LEU A 176 -2.63 9.53 -9.61
N GLY A 177 -3.80 9.86 -10.20
CA GLY A 177 -4.43 11.17 -10.05
C GLY A 177 -3.60 12.28 -10.68
N ILE A 178 -2.99 11.99 -11.84
CA ILE A 178 -2.19 12.95 -12.62
C ILE A 178 -2.88 13.25 -13.94
N ASP A 179 -2.61 14.43 -14.48
CA ASP A 179 -3.18 14.88 -15.76
C ASP A 179 -2.21 14.69 -16.92
N SER A 180 -0.90 14.74 -16.62
CA SER A 180 0.13 14.67 -17.64
C SER A 180 1.38 13.94 -17.16
N PRO A 181 2.28 13.52 -18.10
CA PRO A 181 3.60 13.04 -17.73
C PRO A 181 4.48 14.07 -16.99
N ALA A 182 4.20 15.36 -17.14
CA ALA A 182 4.93 16.43 -16.49
C ALA A 182 4.81 16.34 -14.96
N ASP A 183 3.65 15.94 -14.45
CA ASP A 183 3.39 15.78 -13.02
C ASP A 183 4.32 14.71 -12.41
N LEU A 184 4.60 13.63 -13.16
CA LEU A 184 5.58 12.62 -12.74
C LEU A 184 7.02 13.15 -12.84
N ALA A 185 7.32 13.96 -13.86
CA ALA A 185 8.64 14.52 -14.03
C ALA A 185 9.00 15.46 -12.87
N GLU A 186 8.06 16.26 -12.39
CA GLU A 186 8.23 17.13 -11.22
C GLU A 186 8.60 16.33 -9.96
N ILE A 187 7.89 15.23 -9.70
CA ILE A 187 8.19 14.35 -8.56
C ILE A 187 9.58 13.73 -8.69
N LEU A 188 9.92 13.21 -9.87
CA LEU A 188 11.24 12.62 -10.12
C LEU A 188 12.35 13.64 -9.93
N GLU A 189 12.13 14.89 -10.34
CA GLU A 189 13.09 15.97 -10.13
C GLU A 189 13.25 16.31 -8.66
N SER A 190 12.16 16.32 -7.88
CA SER A 190 12.22 16.50 -6.42
C SER A 190 13.07 15.43 -5.72
N TYR A 191 13.01 14.18 -6.17
CA TYR A 191 13.90 13.12 -5.68
C TYR A 191 15.35 13.36 -6.03
N LYS A 192 15.64 13.78 -7.27
CA LYS A 192 17.03 14.07 -7.72
C LYS A 192 17.64 15.24 -6.96
N GLN A 193 16.85 16.25 -6.65
CA GLN A 193 17.29 17.42 -5.90
C GLN A 193 17.38 17.19 -4.40
N GLY A 194 17.01 16.00 -3.92
CA GLY A 194 17.05 15.65 -2.49
C GLY A 194 15.91 16.22 -1.66
N GLY A 195 14.89 16.83 -2.30
CA GLY A 195 13.67 17.30 -1.64
C GLY A 195 12.78 16.17 -1.15
N ARG A 196 12.92 14.98 -1.74
CA ARG A 196 12.25 13.75 -1.31
C ARG A 196 13.28 12.64 -1.11
N ARG A 197 13.00 11.72 -0.19
CA ARG A 197 13.86 10.56 0.09
C ARG A 197 13.17 9.29 -0.38
N LEU A 198 13.87 8.50 -1.20
CA LEU A 198 13.41 7.16 -1.55
C LEU A 198 13.35 6.28 -0.30
N PRO A 199 12.33 5.42 -0.19
CA PRO A 199 12.33 4.38 0.82
C PRO A 199 13.60 3.52 0.72
N ARG A 200 14.15 3.12 1.86
CA ARG A 200 15.33 2.23 1.88
C ARG A 200 14.86 0.81 1.61
N TRP A 201 15.14 0.31 0.42
CA TRP A 201 14.87 -1.08 0.02
C TRP A 201 16.14 -1.93 -0.02
N GLU A 202 17.29 -1.31 0.03
CA GLU A 202 18.57 -2.02 0.01
C GLU A 202 18.90 -2.51 1.41
N MET A 203 19.15 -3.81 1.51
CA MET A 203 19.81 -4.38 2.68
C MET A 203 21.29 -4.09 2.54
N ASN A 204 21.85 -3.37 3.51
CA ASN A 204 23.29 -3.30 3.69
C ASN A 204 23.80 -4.67 4.16
#